data_ca3222030620453632261bf8be66af3e
#
_entry.id   ca3222030620453632261bf8be66af3e
#
_cell.length_a   1.000
_cell.length_b   1.000
_cell.length_c   1.000
_cell.angle_alpha   90.00
_cell.angle_beta   90.00
_cell.angle_gamma   90.00
#
_symmetry.space_group_name_H-M   'P 1'
#
loop_
_entity.id
_entity.type
_entity.pdbx_description
1 polymer ?
#
loop_
_entity_poly.entity_id
_entity_poly.type
_entity_poly.pdbx_seq_one_letter_code
_entity_poly.pdbx_strand_id
1 'polypeptide(L)'
;MQFLHKRMHLNAGDTVVVHCSHQSNIILTTDSNFNNYRNGRQFQHHGGGGFFQKLPAHLRAPYSGYWNVTIDLGGGSGNVTHSISVIPA
;
A
#
# COMPACT_ATOMS: atom_id res chain seq x y z
N MET A 1 -6.76 -7.46 -12.92
CA MET A 1 -5.94 -6.55 -12.11
C MET A 1 -5.06 -7.37 -11.19
N GLN A 2 -3.76 -7.18 -11.29
CA GLN A 2 -2.81 -7.89 -10.41
C GLN A 2 -2.27 -6.94 -9.38
N PHE A 3 -2.35 -7.34 -8.12
CA PHE A 3 -1.79 -6.57 -7.03
C PHE A 3 -1.33 -7.51 -5.90
N LEU A 4 -0.40 -7.02 -5.11
CA LEU A 4 0.02 -7.65 -3.87
C LEU A 4 -0.65 -6.90 -2.72
N HIS A 5 -1.02 -7.61 -1.67
CA HIS A 5 -1.82 -7.03 -0.59
C HIS A 5 -1.43 -7.62 0.75
N LYS A 6 -1.33 -6.74 1.76
CA LYS A 6 -1.16 -7.16 3.15
C LYS A 6 -2.02 -6.29 4.05
N ARG A 7 -2.83 -6.92 4.90
CA ARG A 7 -3.63 -6.25 5.92
C ARG A 7 -2.89 -6.30 7.24
N MET A 8 -2.83 -5.18 7.96
CA MET A 8 -2.14 -5.10 9.23
C MET A 8 -2.74 -4.04 10.13
N HIS A 9 -2.57 -4.21 11.44
CA HIS A 9 -2.92 -3.16 12.39
C HIS A 9 -1.75 -2.19 12.50
N LEU A 10 -2.06 -0.88 12.44
CA LEU A 10 -1.07 0.18 12.63
C LEU A 10 -1.57 1.14 13.69
N ASN A 11 -0.64 1.68 14.46
CA ASN A 11 -0.92 2.79 15.37
C ASN A 11 -0.76 4.11 14.62
N ALA A 12 -1.48 5.14 15.08
CA ALA A 12 -1.35 6.47 14.49
C ALA A 12 0.12 6.90 14.43
N GLY A 13 0.57 7.32 13.25
CA GLY A 13 1.93 7.76 13.03
C GLY A 13 2.93 6.66 12.65
N ASP A 14 2.53 5.38 12.71
CA ASP A 14 3.38 4.31 12.20
C ASP A 14 3.61 4.51 10.71
N THR A 15 4.82 4.21 10.25
CA THR A 15 5.18 4.33 8.83
C THR A 15 5.40 2.95 8.24
N VAL A 16 4.66 2.66 7.19
CA VAL A 16 4.88 1.44 6.40
C VAL A 16 5.96 1.72 5.39
N VAL A 17 6.98 0.88 5.34
CA VAL A 17 8.06 0.97 4.37
C VAL A 17 7.93 -0.17 3.38
N VAL A 18 7.75 0.16 2.12
CA VAL A 18 7.54 -0.82 1.06
C VAL A 18 8.70 -0.79 0.09
N HIS A 19 9.42 -1.90 0.01
CA HIS A 19 10.42 -2.13 -1.02
C HIS A 19 9.79 -2.94 -2.14
N CYS A 20 10.09 -2.58 -3.37
CA CYS A 20 9.60 -3.31 -4.52
C CYS A 20 10.63 -3.22 -5.64
N SER A 21 10.81 -4.31 -6.39
CA SER A 21 11.79 -4.36 -7.46
C SER A 21 11.40 -3.53 -8.69
N HIS A 22 10.14 -3.10 -8.77
CA HIS A 22 9.62 -2.36 -9.92
C HIS A 22 8.85 -1.13 -9.45
N GLN A 23 8.83 -0.10 -10.30
CA GLN A 23 7.96 1.05 -10.09
C GLN A 23 6.51 0.58 -10.06
N SER A 24 5.74 1.05 -9.08
CA SER A 24 4.38 0.56 -8.86
C SER A 24 3.53 1.61 -8.17
N ASN A 25 2.23 1.47 -8.31
CA ASN A 25 1.29 2.20 -7.46
C ASN A 25 1.22 1.50 -6.11
N ILE A 26 1.48 2.24 -5.03
CA ILE A 26 1.47 1.72 -3.67
C ILE A 26 0.51 2.58 -2.88
N ILE A 27 -0.50 1.96 -2.27
CA ILE A 27 -1.55 2.66 -1.55
C ILE A 27 -1.79 2.06 -0.19
N LEU A 28 -2.22 2.90 0.74
CA LEU A 28 -2.62 2.52 2.09
C LEU A 28 -4.10 2.87 2.24
N THR A 29 -4.93 1.86 2.49
CA THR A 29 -6.37 2.05 2.52
C THR A 29 -6.99 1.41 3.77
N THR A 30 -8.15 1.95 4.16
CA THR A 30 -9.03 1.27 5.12
C THR A 30 -9.64 0.04 4.46
N ASP A 31 -10.26 -0.84 5.27
CA ASP A 31 -10.88 -2.06 4.73
C ASP A 31 -11.96 -1.74 3.71
N SER A 32 -12.79 -0.73 3.97
CA SER A 32 -13.87 -0.36 3.04
C SER A 32 -13.31 0.20 1.72
N ASN A 33 -12.28 1.02 1.79
CA ASN A 33 -11.65 1.57 0.59
C ASN A 33 -10.90 0.50 -0.20
N PHE A 34 -10.25 -0.43 0.49
CA PHE A 34 -9.63 -1.56 -0.18
C PHE A 34 -10.66 -2.40 -0.93
N ASN A 35 -11.81 -2.62 -0.29
CA ASN A 35 -12.89 -3.38 -0.93
C ASN A 35 -13.40 -2.66 -2.19
N ASN A 36 -13.52 -1.33 -2.14
CA ASN A 36 -13.87 -0.53 -3.31
C ASN A 36 -12.81 -0.64 -4.40
N TYR A 37 -11.54 -0.54 -4.03
CA TYR A 37 -10.42 -0.65 -4.96
C TYR A 37 -10.45 -1.98 -5.71
N ARG A 38 -10.56 -3.09 -4.99
CA ARG A 38 -10.54 -4.42 -5.62
C ARG A 38 -11.75 -4.69 -6.51
N ASN A 39 -12.85 -3.96 -6.30
CA ASN A 39 -14.08 -4.10 -7.08
C ASN A 39 -14.21 -3.04 -8.18
N GLY A 40 -13.14 -2.27 -8.43
CA GLY A 40 -13.14 -1.26 -9.49
C GLY A 40 -13.99 -0.04 -9.20
N ARG A 41 -14.30 0.23 -7.93
CA ARG A 41 -15.07 1.41 -7.51
C ARG A 41 -14.13 2.52 -7.10
N GLN A 42 -14.70 3.73 -6.96
CA GLN A 42 -13.95 4.84 -6.41
C GLN A 42 -13.54 4.54 -4.96
N PHE A 43 -12.31 4.91 -4.63
CA PHE A 43 -11.77 4.69 -3.30
C PHE A 43 -10.87 5.87 -2.91
N GLN A 44 -10.62 5.98 -1.61
CA GLN A 44 -9.66 6.94 -1.06
C GLN A 44 -8.50 6.18 -0.44
N HIS A 45 -7.30 6.79 -0.49
CA HIS A 45 -6.13 6.25 0.17
C HIS A 45 -5.48 7.34 1.02
N HIS A 46 -4.60 6.92 1.91
CA HIS A 46 -3.98 7.79 2.90
C HIS A 46 -2.45 7.58 2.89
N GLY A 47 -1.75 8.44 3.61
CA GLY A 47 -0.33 8.25 3.86
C GLY A 47 0.61 8.64 2.73
N GLY A 48 0.11 9.32 1.71
CA GLY A 48 0.94 9.78 0.60
C GLY A 48 1.16 8.75 -0.49
N GLY A 49 0.23 7.81 -0.63
CA GLY A 49 0.32 6.78 -1.67
C GLY A 49 0.21 7.33 -3.08
N GLY A 50 0.45 6.47 -4.05
CA GLY A 50 0.39 6.80 -5.47
C GLY A 50 1.43 6.02 -6.23
N PHE A 51 1.83 6.54 -7.39
CA PHE A 51 2.86 5.91 -8.19
C PHE A 51 4.25 6.30 -7.68
N PHE A 52 5.05 5.28 -7.35
CA PHE A 52 6.41 5.48 -6.83
C PHE A 52 7.43 5.10 -7.89
N GLN A 53 8.17 6.09 -8.37
CA GLN A 53 9.33 5.86 -9.24
C GLN A 53 10.57 5.54 -8.41
N LYS A 54 10.66 6.09 -7.20
CA LYS A 54 11.77 5.85 -6.28
C LYS A 54 11.27 5.04 -5.11
N LEU A 55 12.00 4.01 -4.77
CA LEU A 55 11.69 3.11 -3.67
C LEU A 55 12.86 3.10 -2.69
N PRO A 56 12.63 2.86 -1.41
CA PRO A 56 11.37 2.40 -0.81
C PRO A 56 10.32 3.50 -0.68
N ALA A 57 9.06 3.08 -0.67
CA ALA A 57 7.93 3.97 -0.41
C ALA A 57 7.65 4.02 1.08
N HIS A 58 7.32 5.21 1.57
CA HIS A 58 6.95 5.44 2.97
C HIS A 58 5.51 5.92 3.03
N LEU A 59 4.67 5.19 3.75
CA LEU A 59 3.25 5.49 3.88
C LEU A 59 2.92 5.58 5.38
N ARG A 60 2.43 6.72 5.83
CA ARG A 60 2.17 6.95 7.24
C ARG A 60 0.70 6.75 7.56
N ALA A 61 0.40 5.97 8.61
CA ALA A 61 -0.96 5.77 9.09
C ALA A 61 -1.45 7.03 9.80
N PRO A 62 -2.56 7.64 9.33
CA PRO A 62 -3.07 8.88 9.94
C PRO A 62 -3.76 8.66 11.27
N TYR A 63 -4.23 7.44 11.53
CA TYR A 63 -4.88 7.07 12.79
C TYR A 63 -4.74 5.56 13.01
N SER A 64 -4.97 5.14 14.24
CA SER A 64 -4.85 3.72 14.62
C SER A 64 -6.00 2.90 14.05
N GLY A 65 -5.72 1.70 13.61
CA GLY A 65 -6.72 0.78 13.08
C GLY A 65 -6.11 -0.24 12.15
N TYR A 66 -6.97 -0.95 11.43
CA TYR A 66 -6.53 -1.89 10.42
C TYR A 66 -6.37 -1.19 9.08
N TRP A 67 -5.25 -1.48 8.43
CA TRP A 67 -4.87 -0.87 7.18
C TRP A 67 -4.48 -1.93 6.17
N ASN A 68 -4.71 -1.61 4.91
CA ASN A 68 -4.37 -2.49 3.78
C ASN A 68 -3.30 -1.82 2.95
N VAL A 69 -2.15 -2.47 2.83
CA VAL A 69 -1.06 -2.04 1.96
C VAL A 69 -1.22 -2.78 0.65
N THR A 70 -1.30 -2.06 -0.45
CA THR A 70 -1.50 -2.65 -1.77
C THR A 70 -0.42 -2.15 -2.71
N ILE A 71 0.20 -3.09 -3.42
CA ILE A 71 1.17 -2.81 -4.48
C ILE A 71 0.52 -3.23 -5.78
N ASP A 72 0.15 -2.25 -6.60
CA ASP A 72 -0.51 -2.49 -7.88
C ASP A 72 0.55 -2.55 -8.97
N LEU A 73 0.67 -3.70 -9.59
CA LEU A 73 1.69 -3.96 -10.60
C LEU A 73 1.35 -3.42 -11.97
N GLY A 74 0.19 -2.76 -12.12
CA GLY A 74 -0.17 -2.11 -13.37
C GLY A 74 -0.38 -3.05 -14.54
N GLY A 75 -0.78 -4.29 -14.26
CA GLY A 75 -0.95 -5.27 -15.32
C GLY A 75 0.35 -5.92 -15.78
N GLY A 76 1.48 -5.52 -15.20
CA GLY A 76 2.74 -6.18 -15.47
C GLY A 76 2.73 -7.60 -14.94
N SER A 77 3.34 -8.51 -15.69
CA SER A 77 3.58 -9.86 -15.24
C SER A 77 5.06 -10.05 -15.01
N GLY A 78 5.40 -10.95 -14.11
CA GLY A 78 6.79 -11.28 -13.86
C GLY A 78 7.09 -11.38 -12.39
N ASN A 79 8.33 -11.70 -12.09
CA ASN A 79 8.78 -11.88 -10.74
C ASN A 79 9.08 -10.53 -10.11
N VAL A 80 8.23 -10.14 -9.18
CA VAL A 80 8.40 -8.90 -8.42
C VAL A 80 8.81 -9.28 -7.00
N THR A 81 9.99 -8.83 -6.60
CA THR A 81 10.41 -8.98 -5.21
C THR A 81 9.93 -7.78 -4.43
N HIS A 82 9.41 -8.02 -3.25
CA HIS A 82 8.91 -6.95 -2.39
C HIS A 82 9.11 -7.30 -0.92
N SER A 83 9.13 -6.29 -0.09
CA SER A 83 9.07 -6.46 1.35
C SER A 83 8.31 -5.30 1.97
N ILE A 84 7.60 -5.59 3.05
CA ILE A 84 6.80 -4.61 3.78
C ILE A 84 7.24 -4.66 5.23
N SER A 85 7.65 -3.52 5.76
CA SER A 85 8.05 -3.38 7.15
C SER A 85 7.40 -2.14 7.75
N VAL A 86 7.45 -2.02 9.09
CA VAL A 86 6.82 -0.91 9.80
C VAL A 86 7.85 -0.26 10.70
N ILE A 87 7.93 1.07 10.63
CA ILE A 87 8.68 1.88 11.56
C ILE A 87 7.68 2.44 12.57
N PRO A 88 7.73 2.03 13.84
CA PRO A 88 6.80 2.55 14.85
C PRO A 88 6.94 4.06 15.03
N ALA A 89 5.83 4.69 15.37
CA ALA A 89 5.79 6.13 15.63
C ALA A 89 6.62 6.51 16.88
#